data_84e5293d9d162eb5cedcf0c3e8e448c0
#
_entry.id   84e5293d9d162eb5cedcf0c3e8e448c0
#
_cell.length_a   1.000
_cell.length_b   1.000
_cell.length_c   1.000
_cell.angle_alpha   90.00
_cell.angle_beta   90.00
_cell.angle_gamma   90.00
#
_symmetry.space_group_name_H-M   'P 1'
#
loop_
_entity.id
_entity.type
_entity.pdbx_description
1 polymer ?
#
loop_
_entity_poly.entity_id
_entity_poly.type
_entity_poly.pdbx_seq_one_letter_code
_entity_poly.pdbx_strand_id
1 'polypeptide(L)'
;DAAGTVVARRSQPRAALFTWPKRLGWDRLDILYFAGYALWNYLSFPHLLALPGVRVTGVEPGRPEGVQMLRAAFGPQVPTHSALQTFHVDAAGLLLRHDYTADVIGGWATAANRCLASAVVDGLRFYTRRLVTPRFGDPLVLPGPTLVWIELDDIRVHGRGGAQA
;
A
#
# COMPACT_ATOMS: atom_id res chain seq x y z
N ASP A 1 -8.37 23.94 1.44
CA ASP A 1 -9.34 24.06 2.52
C ASP A 1 -10.67 23.40 2.13
N ALA A 2 -11.66 23.44 3.00
CA ALA A 2 -12.98 22.82 2.75
C ALA A 2 -13.74 23.44 1.55
N ALA A 3 -13.36 24.63 1.13
CA ALA A 3 -13.91 25.29 -0.07
C ALA A 3 -13.18 24.90 -1.36
N GLY A 4 -12.23 23.97 -1.31
CA GLY A 4 -11.45 23.55 -2.47
C GLY A 4 -10.27 24.44 -2.81
N THR A 5 -9.97 25.46 -2.00
CA THR A 5 -8.83 26.35 -2.22
C THR A 5 -7.53 25.63 -1.89
N VAL A 6 -6.55 25.70 -2.81
CA VAL A 6 -5.21 25.15 -2.58
C VAL A 6 -4.46 26.04 -1.61
N VAL A 7 -4.26 25.59 -0.38
CA VAL A 7 -3.55 26.33 0.69
C VAL A 7 -2.06 26.02 0.74
N ALA A 8 -1.61 24.90 0.19
CA ALA A 8 -0.20 24.54 0.12
C ALA A 8 0.03 23.53 -1.02
N ARG A 9 1.22 23.56 -1.60
CA ARG A 9 1.62 22.66 -2.68
C ARG A 9 3.07 22.20 -2.50
N ARG A 10 3.36 20.95 -2.85
CA ARG A 10 4.73 20.42 -2.92
C ARG A 10 4.95 19.75 -4.27
N SER A 11 5.95 20.22 -5.00
CA SER A 11 6.47 19.54 -6.18
C SER A 11 7.40 18.40 -5.76
N GLN A 12 7.41 17.31 -6.51
CA GLN A 12 8.26 16.13 -6.27
C GLN A 12 8.22 15.61 -4.81
N PRO A 13 7.04 15.33 -4.24
CA PRO A 13 6.89 15.05 -2.81
C PRO A 13 7.72 13.83 -2.37
N ARG A 14 7.87 12.79 -3.22
CA ARG A 14 8.69 11.62 -2.91
C ARG A 14 10.17 11.97 -2.77
N ALA A 15 10.72 12.76 -3.71
CA ALA A 15 12.11 13.18 -3.67
C ALA A 15 12.42 14.03 -2.42
N ALA A 16 11.47 14.87 -2.01
CA ALA A 16 11.61 15.68 -0.81
C ALA A 16 11.82 14.83 0.45
N LEU A 17 11.16 13.67 0.57
CA LEU A 17 11.28 12.80 1.74
C LEU A 17 12.68 12.19 1.93
N PHE A 18 13.49 12.12 0.89
CA PHE A 18 14.87 11.64 0.97
C PHE A 18 15.89 12.71 1.37
N THR A 19 15.47 13.96 1.55
CA THR A 19 16.36 15.03 1.97
C THR A 19 16.68 14.94 3.47
N TRP A 20 17.87 15.44 3.87
CA TRP A 20 18.32 15.35 5.26
C TRP A 20 17.34 15.93 6.29
N PRO A 21 16.76 17.14 6.10
CA PRO A 21 15.81 17.67 7.08
C PRO A 21 14.58 16.77 7.30
N LYS A 22 14.12 16.09 6.25
CA LYS A 22 12.94 15.21 6.32
C LYS A 22 13.19 13.87 7.04
N ARG A 23 14.44 13.47 7.16
CA ARG A 23 14.83 12.34 8.01
C ARG A 23 14.67 12.62 9.50
N LEU A 24 14.63 13.89 9.89
CA LEU A 24 14.43 14.32 11.28
C LEU A 24 12.98 14.60 11.63
N GLY A 25 12.13 14.86 10.64
CA GLY A 25 10.71 15.09 10.86
C GLY A 25 9.93 15.40 9.58
N TRP A 26 8.70 14.90 9.54
CA TRP A 26 7.76 15.12 8.46
C TRP A 26 6.80 16.26 8.80
N ASP A 27 6.50 17.07 7.82
CA ASP A 27 5.40 18.02 7.91
C ASP A 27 4.07 17.43 7.38
N ARG A 28 3.01 18.23 7.43
CA ARG A 28 1.68 17.80 7.01
C ARG A 28 1.60 17.33 5.55
N LEU A 29 2.35 17.94 4.64
CA LEU A 29 2.36 17.54 3.22
C LEU A 29 3.09 16.22 3.01
N ASP A 30 4.13 15.94 3.80
CA ASP A 30 4.85 14.66 3.78
C ASP A 30 3.95 13.53 4.25
N ILE A 31 3.26 13.74 5.38
CA ILE A 31 2.31 12.77 5.93
C ILE A 31 1.17 12.52 4.94
N LEU A 32 0.61 13.57 4.35
CA LEU A 32 -0.47 13.46 3.38
C LEU A 32 -0.04 12.69 2.12
N TYR A 33 1.15 12.96 1.61
CA TYR A 33 1.70 12.22 0.48
C TYR A 33 1.91 10.75 0.81
N PHE A 34 2.53 10.45 1.96
CA PHE A 34 2.75 9.07 2.42
C PHE A 34 1.45 8.31 2.57
N ALA A 35 0.49 8.87 3.31
CA ALA A 35 -0.83 8.26 3.52
C ALA A 35 -1.58 8.07 2.20
N GLY A 36 -1.53 9.06 1.31
CA GLY A 36 -2.21 9.01 0.02
C GLY A 36 -1.73 7.86 -0.86
N TYR A 37 -0.42 7.72 -1.08
CA TYR A 37 0.07 6.62 -1.91
C TYR A 37 -0.08 5.26 -1.20
N ALA A 38 0.05 5.20 0.12
CA ALA A 38 -0.13 3.98 0.88
C ALA A 38 -1.57 3.46 0.76
N LEU A 39 -2.56 4.31 1.01
CA LEU A 39 -3.97 3.97 0.86
C LEU A 39 -4.29 3.57 -0.58
N TRP A 40 -3.79 4.32 -1.57
CA TRP A 40 -3.98 3.97 -2.97
C TRP A 40 -3.46 2.55 -3.27
N ASN A 41 -2.25 2.20 -2.83
CA ASN A 41 -1.70 0.85 -2.99
C ASN A 41 -2.60 -0.21 -2.34
N TYR A 42 -3.09 0.06 -1.13
CA TYR A 42 -3.90 -0.90 -0.38
C TYR A 42 -5.28 -1.12 -1.00
N LEU A 43 -5.88 -0.07 -1.55
CA LEU A 43 -7.21 -0.14 -2.16
C LEU A 43 -7.17 -0.68 -3.59
N SER A 44 -6.05 -0.52 -4.29
CA SER A 44 -5.93 -0.89 -5.70
C SER A 44 -5.59 -2.36 -5.92
N PHE A 45 -5.25 -3.14 -4.88
CA PHE A 45 -4.98 -4.57 -5.03
C PHE A 45 -6.28 -5.35 -5.36
N PRO A 46 -6.27 -6.29 -6.32
CA PRO A 46 -5.12 -6.77 -7.10
C PRO A 46 -4.82 -5.97 -8.38
N HIS A 47 -5.65 -5.00 -8.74
CA HIS A 47 -5.59 -4.28 -10.01
C HIS A 47 -4.26 -3.54 -10.24
N LEU A 48 -3.62 -3.10 -9.16
CA LEU A 48 -2.31 -2.46 -9.22
C LEU A 48 -1.23 -3.35 -9.87
N LEU A 49 -1.37 -4.68 -9.81
CA LEU A 49 -0.41 -5.62 -10.40
C LEU A 49 -0.47 -5.63 -11.94
N ALA A 50 -1.55 -5.13 -12.53
CA ALA A 50 -1.73 -5.01 -13.98
C ALA A 50 -1.32 -3.63 -14.53
N LEU A 51 -0.85 -2.71 -13.68
CA LEU A 51 -0.46 -1.37 -14.14
C LEU A 51 0.81 -1.40 -14.98
N PRO A 52 0.94 -0.50 -15.98
CA PRO A 52 2.20 -0.29 -16.68
C PRO A 52 3.35 0.01 -15.71
N GLY A 53 4.44 -0.73 -15.86
CA GLY A 53 5.60 -0.60 -14.96
C GLY A 53 5.54 -1.46 -13.71
N VAL A 54 4.51 -2.27 -13.53
CA VAL A 54 4.46 -3.33 -12.51
C VAL A 54 4.64 -4.69 -13.16
N ARG A 55 5.45 -5.55 -12.55
CA ARG A 55 5.69 -6.92 -13.04
C ARG A 55 5.69 -7.89 -11.86
N VAL A 56 4.91 -8.95 -11.97
CA VAL A 56 5.06 -10.11 -11.08
C VAL A 56 6.31 -10.86 -11.49
N THR A 57 7.29 -10.95 -10.61
CA THR A 57 8.64 -11.51 -10.87
C THR A 57 8.80 -12.93 -10.34
N GLY A 58 7.90 -13.39 -9.51
CA GLY A 58 7.92 -14.75 -8.98
C GLY A 58 6.62 -15.09 -8.25
N VAL A 59 6.30 -16.37 -8.27
CA VAL A 59 5.22 -16.97 -7.47
C VAL A 59 5.83 -18.18 -6.77
N GLU A 60 5.81 -18.19 -5.45
CA GLU A 60 6.44 -19.20 -4.62
C GLU A 60 5.45 -19.72 -3.55
N PRO A 61 5.61 -20.97 -3.09
CA PRO A 61 4.87 -21.43 -1.93
C PRO A 61 5.16 -20.58 -0.69
N GLY A 62 4.13 -20.15 0.00
CA GLY A 62 4.22 -19.39 1.24
C GLY A 62 3.97 -20.24 2.48
N ARG A 63 3.79 -19.57 3.60
CA ARG A 63 3.39 -20.22 4.87
C ARG A 63 2.20 -19.47 5.47
N PRO A 64 1.22 -20.17 6.08
CA PRO A 64 1.09 -21.63 6.17
C PRO A 64 0.84 -22.30 4.81
N GLU A 65 0.73 -23.61 4.78
CA GLU A 65 0.38 -24.38 3.58
C GLU A 65 -0.89 -23.82 2.91
N GLY A 66 -0.91 -23.79 1.57
CA GLY A 66 -2.00 -23.20 0.78
C GLY A 66 -1.85 -21.70 0.52
N VAL A 67 -0.88 -21.04 1.13
CA VAL A 67 -0.53 -19.64 0.81
C VAL A 67 0.45 -19.60 -0.36
N GLN A 68 0.26 -18.64 -1.24
CA GLN A 68 1.22 -18.29 -2.31
C GLN A 68 1.81 -16.91 -2.05
N MET A 69 3.09 -16.75 -2.31
CA MET A 69 3.81 -15.49 -2.28
C MET A 69 4.04 -14.98 -3.70
N LEU A 70 3.42 -13.87 -4.05
CA LEU A 70 3.64 -13.17 -5.31
C LEU A 70 4.67 -12.06 -5.08
N ARG A 71 5.82 -12.16 -5.72
CA ARG A 71 6.81 -11.09 -5.73
C ARG A 71 6.54 -10.17 -6.89
N ALA A 72 6.46 -8.87 -6.62
CA ALA A 72 6.22 -7.86 -7.64
C ALA A 72 7.29 -6.77 -7.62
N ALA A 73 7.72 -6.36 -8.81
CA ALA A 73 8.61 -5.24 -9.05
C ALA A 73 7.82 -4.05 -9.59
N PHE A 74 8.03 -2.89 -8.99
CA PHE A 74 7.37 -1.63 -9.30
C PHE A 74 8.35 -0.67 -9.93
N GLY A 75 8.02 -0.15 -11.10
CA GLY A 75 8.81 0.87 -11.77
C GLY A 75 8.75 2.23 -11.05
N PRO A 76 9.70 3.13 -11.31
CA PRO A 76 9.85 4.40 -10.58
C PRO A 76 8.67 5.36 -10.76
N GLN A 77 7.85 5.17 -11.80
CA GLN A 77 6.64 5.96 -12.07
C GLN A 77 5.45 5.56 -11.19
N VAL A 78 5.51 4.41 -10.52
CA VAL A 78 4.40 3.93 -9.67
C VAL A 78 4.64 4.39 -8.23
N PRO A 79 3.79 5.26 -7.68
CA PRO A 79 3.94 5.69 -6.30
C PRO A 79 3.63 4.54 -5.35
N THR A 80 4.66 4.02 -4.68
CA THR A 80 4.54 2.86 -3.81
C THR A 80 5.59 2.87 -2.70
N HIS A 81 5.54 1.91 -1.77
CA HIS A 81 6.45 1.83 -0.63
C HIS A 81 7.89 1.55 -1.03
N SER A 82 8.10 0.51 -1.82
CA SER A 82 9.41 0.06 -2.31
C SER A 82 9.31 -0.53 -3.71
N ALA A 83 10.44 -0.62 -4.40
CA ALA A 83 10.50 -1.19 -5.73
C ALA A 83 10.18 -2.70 -5.75
N LEU A 84 10.46 -3.42 -4.66
CA LEU A 84 10.15 -4.85 -4.53
C LEU A 84 9.21 -5.06 -3.36
N GLN A 85 8.14 -5.80 -3.62
CA GLN A 85 7.12 -6.09 -2.61
C GLN A 85 6.62 -7.53 -2.76
N THR A 86 6.11 -8.09 -1.66
CA THR A 86 5.58 -9.45 -1.64
C THR A 86 4.12 -9.45 -1.17
N PHE A 87 3.27 -10.13 -1.91
CA PHE A 87 1.85 -10.30 -1.60
C PHE A 87 1.59 -11.77 -1.27
N HIS A 88 1.07 -12.03 -0.09
CA HIS A 88 0.69 -13.36 0.36
C HIS A 88 -0.80 -13.54 0.11
N VAL A 89 -1.16 -14.49 -0.72
CA VAL A 89 -2.55 -14.78 -1.07
C VAL A 89 -2.89 -16.21 -0.70
N ASP A 90 -4.14 -16.46 -0.35
CA ASP A 90 -4.64 -17.83 -0.14
C ASP A 90 -4.92 -18.56 -1.47
N ALA A 91 -5.38 -19.79 -1.36
CA ALA A 91 -5.73 -20.61 -2.53
C ALA A 91 -6.89 -20.03 -3.37
N ALA A 92 -7.72 -19.17 -2.80
CA ALA A 92 -8.78 -18.45 -3.49
C ALA A 92 -8.31 -17.13 -4.11
N GLY A 93 -7.03 -16.77 -3.97
CA GLY A 93 -6.43 -15.52 -4.45
C GLY A 93 -6.73 -14.32 -3.55
N LEU A 94 -7.22 -14.51 -2.33
CA LEU A 94 -7.47 -13.42 -1.39
C LEU A 94 -6.17 -12.99 -0.73
N LEU A 95 -5.93 -11.67 -0.67
CA LEU A 95 -4.76 -11.11 0.00
C LEU A 95 -4.87 -11.29 1.51
N LEU A 96 -3.90 -11.98 2.08
CA LEU A 96 -3.74 -12.17 3.52
C LEU A 96 -2.77 -11.17 4.12
N ARG A 97 -1.67 -10.88 3.40
CA ARG A 97 -0.59 -10.01 3.88
C ARG A 97 0.15 -9.38 2.70
N HIS A 98 0.57 -8.16 2.87
CA HIS A 98 1.41 -7.42 1.94
C HIS A 98 2.67 -6.94 2.67
N ASP A 99 3.83 -7.42 2.23
CA ASP A 99 5.14 -7.12 2.80
C ASP A 99 5.90 -6.13 1.92
N TYR A 100 6.47 -5.11 2.55
CA TYR A 100 7.23 -4.06 1.86
C TYR A 100 8.26 -3.42 2.80
N THR A 101 9.13 -2.61 2.22
CA THR A 101 9.96 -1.63 2.93
C THR A 101 9.38 -0.25 2.69
N ALA A 102 9.20 0.55 3.72
CA ALA A 102 8.80 1.95 3.57
C ALA A 102 10.05 2.80 3.27
N ASP A 103 10.54 2.75 2.02
CA ASP A 103 11.81 3.34 1.57
C ASP A 103 11.96 4.81 1.98
N VAL A 104 10.87 5.57 1.97
CA VAL A 104 10.85 6.99 2.36
C VAL A 104 11.14 7.22 3.84
N ILE A 105 10.98 6.18 4.68
CA ILE A 105 11.37 6.18 6.10
C ILE A 105 12.82 5.70 6.22
N GLY A 106 13.14 4.63 5.50
CA GLY A 106 14.48 4.04 5.48
C GLY A 106 14.47 2.57 5.11
N GLY A 107 15.59 2.05 4.63
CA GLY A 107 15.72 0.64 4.23
C GLY A 107 15.51 -0.37 5.37
N TRP A 108 15.52 0.09 6.61
CA TRP A 108 15.21 -0.70 7.81
C TRP A 108 13.71 -0.79 8.12
N ALA A 109 12.89 0.11 7.53
CA ALA A 109 11.46 0.23 7.83
C ALA A 109 10.64 -0.85 7.11
N THR A 110 10.94 -2.11 7.39
CA THR A 110 10.23 -3.26 6.82
C THR A 110 8.94 -3.52 7.60
N ALA A 111 7.86 -3.76 6.86
CA ALA A 111 6.53 -3.87 7.41
C ALA A 111 5.75 -5.05 6.80
N ALA A 112 4.87 -5.62 7.62
CA ALA A 112 3.85 -6.57 7.22
C ALA A 112 2.46 -5.95 7.41
N ASN A 113 1.72 -5.77 6.33
CA ASN A 113 0.36 -5.25 6.31
C ASN A 113 -0.60 -6.44 6.20
N ARG A 114 -1.16 -6.87 7.31
CA ARG A 114 -2.13 -7.96 7.38
C ARG A 114 -3.52 -7.48 7.00
N CYS A 115 -4.21 -8.25 6.17
CA CYS A 115 -5.59 -8.02 5.78
C CYS A 115 -6.50 -8.85 6.70
N LEU A 116 -7.26 -8.19 7.56
CA LEU A 116 -8.06 -8.83 8.61
C LEU A 116 -9.53 -8.98 8.21
N ALA A 117 -10.02 -8.16 7.29
CA ALA A 117 -11.37 -8.23 6.75
C ALA A 117 -11.41 -7.69 5.33
N SER A 118 -12.41 -8.13 4.56
CA SER A 118 -12.69 -7.61 3.22
C SER A 118 -14.19 -7.56 2.96
N ALA A 119 -14.60 -6.67 2.05
CA ALA A 119 -15.96 -6.58 1.53
C ALA A 119 -15.94 -6.49 0.02
N VAL A 120 -17.05 -6.89 -0.63
CA VAL A 120 -17.27 -6.70 -2.06
C VAL A 120 -18.28 -5.59 -2.23
N VAL A 121 -17.93 -4.56 -2.99
CA VAL A 121 -18.78 -3.41 -3.31
C VAL A 121 -18.76 -3.25 -4.82
N ASP A 122 -19.90 -3.28 -5.46
CA ASP A 122 -20.07 -3.18 -6.92
C ASP A 122 -19.15 -4.12 -7.72
N GLY A 123 -19.01 -5.37 -7.22
CA GLY A 123 -18.17 -6.40 -7.84
C GLY A 123 -16.66 -6.26 -7.58
N LEU A 124 -16.22 -5.20 -6.92
CA LEU A 124 -14.83 -4.97 -6.55
C LEU A 124 -14.58 -5.37 -5.09
N ARG A 125 -13.47 -6.07 -4.85
CA ARG A 125 -13.08 -6.45 -3.49
C ARG A 125 -12.19 -5.39 -2.87
N PHE A 126 -12.57 -4.94 -1.68
CA PHE A 126 -11.80 -4.03 -0.83
C PHE A 126 -11.41 -4.72 0.47
N TYR A 127 -10.18 -4.52 0.92
CA TYR A 127 -9.70 -5.03 2.20
C TYR A 127 -9.94 -3.97 3.26
N THR A 128 -11.03 -4.13 3.99
CA THR A 128 -11.64 -3.09 4.84
C THR A 128 -10.98 -2.93 6.20
N ARG A 129 -10.31 -3.96 6.69
CA ARG A 129 -9.56 -3.89 7.95
C ARG A 129 -8.13 -4.37 7.75
N ARG A 130 -7.17 -3.54 8.13
CA ARG A 130 -5.75 -3.82 7.98
C ARG A 130 -4.97 -3.44 9.24
N LEU A 131 -3.93 -4.22 9.52
CA LEU A 131 -3.00 -4.00 10.61
C LEU A 131 -1.57 -4.08 10.08
N VAL A 132 -0.81 -3.00 10.22
CA VAL A 132 0.59 -2.94 9.85
C VAL A 132 1.45 -3.02 11.10
N THR A 133 2.38 -3.97 11.09
CA THR A 133 3.38 -4.16 12.17
C THR A 133 4.77 -4.30 11.57
N PRO A 134 5.85 -4.08 12.36
CA PRO A 134 7.20 -4.32 11.89
C PRO A 134 7.44 -5.77 11.48
N ARG A 135 8.34 -5.97 10.53
CA ARG A 135 8.82 -7.28 10.08
C ARG A 135 10.35 -7.30 10.09
N PHE A 136 10.95 -8.39 10.51
CA PHE A 136 12.39 -8.62 10.43
C PHE A 136 12.67 -9.85 9.59
N GLY A 137 13.20 -9.64 8.37
CA GLY A 137 13.39 -10.73 7.44
C GLY A 137 12.08 -11.46 7.07
N ASP A 138 12.21 -12.64 6.50
CA ASP A 138 11.12 -13.58 6.25
C ASP A 138 11.46 -14.88 7.00
N PRO A 139 10.60 -15.40 7.89
CA PRO A 139 9.17 -15.10 8.05
C PRO A 139 8.78 -14.25 9.28
N LEU A 140 9.72 -13.60 9.97
CA LEU A 140 9.44 -13.00 11.28
C LEU A 140 8.61 -11.70 11.18
N VAL A 141 7.31 -11.83 11.38
CA VAL A 141 6.39 -10.70 11.57
C VAL A 141 6.16 -10.50 13.06
N LEU A 142 6.42 -9.29 13.55
CA LEU A 142 6.19 -8.96 14.96
C LEU A 142 4.71 -8.75 15.25
N PRO A 143 4.24 -9.10 16.46
CA PRO A 143 2.85 -8.83 16.86
C PRO A 143 2.58 -7.34 17.11
N GLY A 144 3.61 -6.53 17.28
CA GLY A 144 3.57 -5.09 17.53
C GLY A 144 4.96 -4.45 17.43
N PRO A 145 5.07 -3.15 17.65
CA PRO A 145 3.97 -2.20 17.83
C PRO A 145 3.09 -2.08 16.58
N THR A 146 1.83 -1.63 16.77
CA THR A 146 0.96 -1.24 15.65
C THR A 146 1.49 0.04 15.03
N LEU A 147 1.95 -0.05 13.78
CA LEU A 147 2.43 1.10 13.02
C LEU A 147 1.26 1.84 12.35
N VAL A 148 0.32 1.07 11.77
CA VAL A 148 -0.87 1.60 11.12
C VAL A 148 -2.04 0.66 11.39
N TRP A 149 -3.17 1.23 11.72
CA TRP A 149 -4.48 0.57 11.74
C TRP A 149 -5.39 1.26 10.76
N ILE A 150 -6.08 0.49 9.92
CA ILE A 150 -7.02 1.00 8.93
C ILE A 150 -8.34 0.25 9.10
N GLU A 151 -9.42 1.02 9.22
CA GLU A 151 -10.79 0.55 9.04
C GLU A 151 -11.46 1.42 7.99
N LEU A 152 -12.17 0.79 7.06
CA LEU A 152 -12.90 1.43 5.98
C LEU A 152 -14.37 1.10 6.14
N ASP A 153 -15.16 2.12 6.33
CA ASP A 153 -16.61 2.08 6.35
C ASP A 153 -17.16 2.83 5.13
N ASP A 154 -18.38 2.54 4.73
CA ASP A 154 -19.14 3.25 3.69
C ASP A 154 -18.35 3.45 2.37
N ILE A 155 -17.87 2.34 1.81
CA ILE A 155 -17.17 2.36 0.51
C ILE A 155 -18.18 2.55 -0.61
N ARG A 156 -17.95 3.55 -1.48
CA ARG A 156 -18.76 3.82 -2.67
C ARG A 156 -17.89 3.82 -3.90
N VAL A 157 -18.29 3.08 -4.93
CA VAL A 157 -17.63 3.05 -6.21
C VAL A 157 -18.36 4.01 -7.16
N HIS A 158 -17.64 5.01 -7.64
CA HIS A 158 -18.17 5.91 -8.67
C HIS A 158 -17.55 5.52 -10.02
N GLY A 159 -18.39 5.04 -10.96
CA GLY A 159 -17.99 4.88 -12.35
C GLY A 159 -17.56 6.23 -12.93
N ARG A 160 -16.69 6.24 -13.93
CA ARG A 160 -16.54 7.45 -14.76
C ARG A 160 -17.94 7.76 -15.32
N GLY A 161 -18.56 8.80 -14.81
CA GLY A 161 -19.77 9.33 -15.41
C GLY A 161 -19.51 9.52 -16.89
N GLY A 162 -20.27 8.83 -17.73
CA GLY A 162 -20.27 9.14 -19.15
C GLY A 162 -20.46 10.63 -19.26
N ALA A 163 -19.59 11.31 -19.98
CA ALA A 163 -19.85 12.65 -20.41
C ALA A 163 -21.24 12.61 -21.04
N GLN A 164 -22.22 13.24 -20.38
CA GLN A 164 -23.51 13.47 -21.01
C GLN A 164 -23.21 14.39 -22.20
N ALA A 165 -23.43 13.84 -23.38
CA ALA A 165 -23.36 14.57 -24.63
C ALA A 165 -24.46 15.64 -24.66
#